data_64761215d0ec27d77290c2bcbb71b7dc
#
_entry.id   64761215d0ec27d77290c2bcbb71b7dc
#
_cell.length_a   1.000
_cell.length_b   1.000
_cell.length_c   1.000
_cell.angle_alpha   90.00
_cell.angle_beta   90.00
_cell.angle_gamma   90.00
#
_symmetry.space_group_name_H-M   'P 1'
#
loop_
_entity.id
_entity.type
_entity.pdbx_description
1 polymer ?
#
loop_
_entity_poly.entity_id
_entity_poly.type
_entity_poly.pdbx_seq_one_letter_code
_entity_poly.pdbx_strand_id
1 'polypeptide(L)'
;LSMALGIANITPWRWNLVENCIWFDGNRELRSGATSEMKEDSFAMPVSEIVKGIHKDDLKRVKEAFRDLRDGKKQKVNEKLRALTVPYTDYDWLEVWAAVDETDDAGKPLTLIGSALIITDRKKMEEELIAAKEKAEEANRLKSAFIANMSHEIRTPLNAIVGFSSVLDSAKSEKERKEYLHIIEHNNQLLLQLINDIIDLSKIEAGTLEFVNSNVYLDDLMQELERMFRPKAEEKKLALQFDDLHMECYVNADRNRLMQVMNNLLSNAIKFTSEGSIHFGFSRLNNGMLRFYVADTGCGVPEEYRQKIFGRFVKLNSFVQGIGLGLSICDTIVRYMNGEIGVESNKGKGSVFWFTIPYQEVKGI
;
A
#
# COMPACT_ATOMS: atom_id res chain seq x y z
N LEU A 1 -35.73 -17.31 -31.32
CA LEU A 1 -34.28 -17.57 -31.16
C LEU A 1 -33.48 -16.26 -31.15
N SER A 2 -33.73 -15.29 -32.05
CA SER A 2 -33.02 -14.01 -32.13
C SER A 2 -33.15 -13.18 -30.86
N MET A 3 -34.33 -13.16 -30.22
CA MET A 3 -34.56 -12.44 -28.96
C MET A 3 -33.77 -13.04 -27.79
N ALA A 4 -33.62 -14.35 -27.73
CA ALA A 4 -32.80 -15.02 -26.69
C ALA A 4 -31.31 -14.78 -26.88
N LEU A 5 -30.81 -14.71 -28.11
CA LEU A 5 -29.44 -14.40 -28.46
C LEU A 5 -29.13 -12.93 -28.17
N GLY A 6 -30.09 -12.00 -28.41
CA GLY A 6 -29.95 -10.57 -28.07
C GLY A 6 -29.86 -10.33 -26.57
N ILE A 7 -30.67 -11.05 -25.76
CA ILE A 7 -30.57 -10.97 -24.28
C ILE A 7 -29.21 -11.47 -23.78
N ALA A 8 -28.64 -12.48 -24.45
CA ALA A 8 -27.36 -13.04 -24.11
C ALA A 8 -26.14 -12.27 -24.69
N ASN A 9 -26.36 -11.14 -25.39
CA ASN A 9 -25.33 -10.37 -26.10
C ASN A 9 -24.49 -11.22 -27.07
N ILE A 10 -25.11 -12.25 -27.66
CA ILE A 10 -24.49 -13.14 -28.64
C ILE A 10 -24.92 -12.70 -30.03
N THR A 11 -23.97 -12.34 -30.88
CA THR A 11 -24.21 -12.00 -32.29
C THR A 11 -23.78 -13.15 -33.18
N PRO A 12 -24.71 -13.86 -33.78
CA PRO A 12 -24.39 -14.88 -34.78
C PRO A 12 -23.95 -14.21 -36.08
N TRP A 13 -23.05 -14.89 -36.78
CA TRP A 13 -22.55 -14.44 -38.05
C TRP A 13 -22.24 -15.61 -38.98
N ARG A 14 -22.24 -15.31 -40.31
CA ARG A 14 -21.86 -16.25 -41.36
C ARG A 14 -20.87 -15.56 -42.31
N TRP A 15 -19.73 -16.20 -42.59
CA TRP A 15 -18.73 -15.72 -43.54
C TRP A 15 -18.81 -16.54 -44.82
N ASN A 16 -19.20 -15.89 -45.94
CA ASN A 16 -19.08 -16.42 -47.29
C ASN A 16 -17.62 -16.20 -47.76
N LEU A 17 -16.89 -17.29 -47.93
CA LEU A 17 -15.46 -17.26 -48.30
C LEU A 17 -15.25 -16.89 -49.78
N VAL A 18 -16.25 -17.11 -50.65
CA VAL A 18 -16.21 -16.77 -52.08
C VAL A 18 -16.39 -15.25 -52.25
N GLU A 19 -17.40 -14.72 -51.61
CA GLU A 19 -17.69 -13.27 -51.65
C GLU A 19 -16.77 -12.45 -50.74
N ASN A 20 -16.08 -13.12 -49.81
CA ASN A 20 -15.24 -12.53 -48.77
C ASN A 20 -15.98 -11.50 -47.91
N CYS A 21 -17.21 -11.83 -47.55
CA CYS A 21 -18.11 -10.97 -46.77
C CYS A 21 -18.70 -11.73 -45.58
N ILE A 22 -18.84 -11.04 -44.45
CA ILE A 22 -19.43 -11.58 -43.23
C ILE A 22 -20.82 -10.97 -43.05
N TRP A 23 -21.83 -11.83 -42.88
CA TRP A 23 -23.21 -11.46 -42.56
C TRP A 23 -23.44 -11.63 -41.07
N PHE A 24 -24.04 -10.62 -40.46
CA PHE A 24 -24.37 -10.59 -39.02
C PHE A 24 -25.89 -10.58 -38.88
N ASP A 25 -26.42 -11.42 -37.98
CA ASP A 25 -27.83 -11.50 -37.65
C ASP A 25 -28.14 -10.75 -36.34
N GLY A 26 -29.00 -9.75 -36.41
CA GLY A 26 -29.85 -9.29 -35.29
C GLY A 26 -29.23 -8.42 -34.20
N ASN A 27 -27.94 -8.09 -34.19
CA ASN A 27 -27.39 -7.21 -33.14
C ASN A 27 -26.72 -5.93 -33.69
N ARG A 28 -27.29 -4.75 -33.35
CA ARG A 28 -26.81 -3.46 -33.83
C ARG A 28 -25.48 -3.03 -33.21
N GLU A 29 -25.07 -3.59 -32.09
CA GLU A 29 -23.89 -3.15 -31.34
C GLU A 29 -22.54 -3.50 -32.00
N LEU A 30 -22.52 -4.52 -32.86
CA LEU A 30 -21.34 -4.89 -33.66
C LEU A 30 -21.23 -4.19 -35.02
N ARG A 31 -22.06 -3.18 -35.26
CA ARG A 31 -22.06 -2.45 -36.53
C ARG A 31 -20.85 -1.53 -36.67
N SER A 32 -19.81 -1.97 -37.36
CA SER A 32 -18.74 -1.10 -37.80
C SER A 32 -19.04 -0.55 -39.22
N GLY A 33 -19.27 0.75 -39.34
CA GLY A 33 -19.29 1.45 -40.63
C GLY A 33 -20.52 1.20 -41.55
N ALA A 34 -21.66 0.77 -41.05
CA ALA A 34 -22.85 0.56 -41.86
C ALA A 34 -23.49 1.91 -42.26
N THR A 35 -23.54 2.20 -43.57
CA THR A 35 -24.35 3.28 -44.16
C THR A 35 -25.84 2.99 -44.03
N SER A 36 -26.65 4.07 -43.93
CA SER A 36 -28.04 4.13 -43.45
C SER A 36 -29.14 3.45 -44.26
N GLU A 37 -28.87 2.49 -45.16
CA GLU A 37 -29.86 1.91 -46.04
C GLU A 37 -30.09 0.38 -45.88
N MET A 38 -29.98 -0.16 -44.67
CA MET A 38 -30.14 -1.63 -44.51
C MET A 38 -31.43 -2.03 -43.78
N LYS A 39 -32.11 -3.01 -44.37
CA LYS A 39 -33.35 -3.65 -43.90
C LYS A 39 -33.14 -4.36 -42.53
N GLU A 40 -34.17 -4.43 -41.76
CA GLU A 40 -34.32 -4.51 -40.31
C GLU A 40 -33.55 -5.56 -39.52
N ASP A 41 -33.00 -6.67 -40.10
CA ASP A 41 -32.53 -7.81 -39.29
C ASP A 41 -31.13 -8.40 -39.62
N SER A 42 -30.48 -8.00 -40.72
CA SER A 42 -29.14 -8.50 -41.07
C SER A 42 -28.32 -7.48 -41.84
N PHE A 43 -27.00 -7.48 -41.67
CA PHE A 43 -26.10 -6.65 -42.44
C PHE A 43 -24.84 -7.38 -42.85
N ALA A 44 -24.25 -7.04 -43.99
CA ALA A 44 -23.04 -7.60 -44.51
C ALA A 44 -21.88 -6.63 -44.37
N MET A 45 -20.69 -7.15 -44.03
CA MET A 45 -19.48 -6.36 -43.92
C MET A 45 -18.29 -7.07 -44.58
N PRO A 46 -17.52 -6.33 -45.40
CA PRO A 46 -16.27 -6.89 -45.94
C PRO A 46 -15.31 -7.28 -44.83
N VAL A 47 -14.63 -8.41 -44.98
CA VAL A 47 -13.64 -8.89 -44.00
C VAL A 47 -12.53 -7.85 -43.74
N SER A 48 -12.15 -7.08 -44.76
CA SER A 48 -11.15 -6.02 -44.64
C SER A 48 -11.51 -4.95 -43.61
N GLU A 49 -12.79 -4.62 -43.45
CA GLU A 49 -13.26 -3.63 -42.47
C GLU A 49 -13.23 -4.22 -41.05
N ILE A 50 -13.66 -5.47 -40.89
CA ILE A 50 -13.61 -6.17 -39.59
C ILE A 50 -12.16 -6.27 -39.10
N VAL A 51 -11.22 -6.62 -39.99
CA VAL A 51 -9.80 -6.75 -39.67
C VAL A 51 -9.19 -5.40 -39.23
N LYS A 52 -9.63 -4.26 -39.78
CA LYS A 52 -9.18 -2.93 -39.32
C LYS A 52 -9.62 -2.60 -37.90
N GLY A 53 -10.77 -3.13 -37.47
CA GLY A 53 -11.29 -2.95 -36.13
C GLY A 53 -10.58 -3.78 -35.05
N ILE A 54 -9.79 -4.83 -35.42
CA ILE A 54 -9.10 -5.68 -34.44
C ILE A 54 -7.88 -4.97 -33.89
N HIS A 55 -7.67 -5.07 -32.58
CA HIS A 55 -6.50 -4.50 -31.92
C HIS A 55 -5.20 -5.10 -32.48
N LYS A 56 -4.17 -4.26 -32.67
CA LYS A 56 -2.89 -4.62 -33.34
C LYS A 56 -2.21 -5.85 -32.72
N ASP A 57 -2.25 -5.99 -31.39
CA ASP A 57 -1.60 -7.10 -30.69
C ASP A 57 -2.32 -8.44 -30.92
N ASP A 58 -3.62 -8.41 -31.17
CA ASP A 58 -4.45 -9.61 -31.38
C ASP A 58 -4.48 -10.02 -32.87
N LEU A 59 -4.20 -9.07 -33.78
CA LEU A 59 -4.39 -9.21 -35.21
C LEU A 59 -3.63 -10.40 -35.82
N LYS A 60 -2.39 -10.61 -35.42
CA LYS A 60 -1.55 -11.70 -35.98
C LYS A 60 -2.15 -13.06 -35.60
N ARG A 61 -2.44 -13.24 -34.30
CA ARG A 61 -3.00 -14.49 -33.76
C ARG A 61 -4.36 -14.83 -34.38
N VAL A 62 -5.24 -13.83 -34.45
CA VAL A 62 -6.59 -13.98 -35.04
C VAL A 62 -6.50 -14.34 -36.52
N LYS A 63 -5.65 -13.63 -37.30
CA LYS A 63 -5.45 -13.94 -38.72
C LYS A 63 -4.93 -15.38 -38.95
N GLU A 64 -4.02 -15.86 -38.13
CA GLU A 64 -3.50 -17.23 -38.21
C GLU A 64 -4.59 -18.26 -37.91
N ALA A 65 -5.36 -18.06 -36.82
CA ALA A 65 -6.44 -18.95 -36.42
C ALA A 65 -7.53 -19.07 -37.51
N PHE A 66 -7.98 -17.96 -38.09
CA PHE A 66 -8.99 -17.95 -39.14
C PHE A 66 -8.46 -18.42 -40.50
N ARG A 67 -7.17 -18.24 -40.78
CA ARG A 67 -6.53 -18.83 -41.96
C ARG A 67 -6.54 -20.37 -41.88
N ASP A 68 -6.20 -20.95 -40.72
CA ASP A 68 -6.24 -22.39 -40.54
C ASP A 68 -7.65 -22.98 -40.72
N LEU A 69 -8.68 -22.23 -40.29
CA LEU A 69 -10.07 -22.61 -40.49
C LEU A 69 -10.48 -22.53 -41.97
N ARG A 70 -10.15 -21.43 -42.68
CA ARG A 70 -10.40 -21.25 -44.11
C ARG A 70 -9.67 -22.26 -44.99
N ASP A 71 -8.45 -22.63 -44.59
CA ASP A 71 -7.64 -23.60 -45.33
C ASP A 71 -8.05 -25.08 -45.00
N GLY A 72 -9.09 -25.28 -44.18
CA GLY A 72 -9.59 -26.62 -43.81
C GLY A 72 -8.69 -27.39 -42.83
N LYS A 73 -7.61 -26.73 -42.30
CA LYS A 73 -6.69 -27.34 -41.33
C LYS A 73 -7.34 -27.54 -39.95
N LYS A 74 -8.31 -26.72 -39.62
CA LYS A 74 -9.12 -26.79 -38.40
C LYS A 74 -10.59 -26.76 -38.77
N GLN A 75 -11.43 -27.46 -37.96
CA GLN A 75 -12.88 -27.47 -38.13
C GLN A 75 -13.59 -26.42 -37.30
N LYS A 76 -12.95 -25.93 -36.22
CA LYS A 76 -13.49 -24.94 -35.32
C LYS A 76 -12.37 -24.11 -34.66
N VAL A 77 -12.71 -22.90 -34.28
CA VAL A 77 -11.82 -21.93 -33.59
C VAL A 77 -12.62 -21.22 -32.50
N ASN A 78 -11.95 -20.96 -31.39
CA ASN A 78 -12.45 -20.06 -30.33
C ASN A 78 -11.33 -19.08 -30.00
N GLU A 79 -11.57 -17.78 -30.20
CA GLU A 79 -10.60 -16.72 -29.99
C GLU A 79 -11.19 -15.61 -29.12
N LYS A 80 -10.39 -15.10 -28.17
CA LYS A 80 -10.68 -13.88 -27.43
C LYS A 80 -9.84 -12.76 -28.01
N LEU A 81 -10.47 -11.68 -28.44
CA LEU A 81 -9.80 -10.57 -29.11
C LEU A 81 -10.41 -9.25 -28.69
N ARG A 82 -9.65 -8.19 -28.86
CA ARG A 82 -10.13 -6.81 -28.72
C ARG A 82 -10.49 -6.26 -30.07
N ALA A 83 -11.70 -5.75 -30.21
CA ALA A 83 -12.16 -5.11 -31.43
C ALA A 83 -12.97 -3.84 -31.14
N LEU A 84 -12.95 -2.92 -32.08
CA LEU A 84 -13.79 -1.72 -32.03
C LEU A 84 -15.25 -2.15 -32.29
N THR A 85 -16.14 -1.83 -31.36
CA THR A 85 -17.59 -1.97 -31.49
C THR A 85 -18.24 -0.59 -31.61
N VAL A 86 -19.50 -0.51 -32.03
CA VAL A 86 -20.21 0.78 -32.10
C VAL A 86 -20.43 1.31 -30.68
N PRO A 87 -20.12 2.57 -30.37
CA PRO A 87 -19.83 3.73 -31.22
C PRO A 87 -18.35 4.01 -31.59
N TYR A 88 -17.44 3.05 -31.58
CA TYR A 88 -16.02 3.17 -31.97
C TYR A 88 -15.11 4.02 -31.10
N THR A 89 -15.47 4.24 -29.85
CA THR A 89 -14.65 5.03 -28.94
C THR A 89 -13.55 4.22 -28.26
N ASP A 90 -13.85 2.95 -27.93
CA ASP A 90 -12.96 2.07 -27.20
C ASP A 90 -13.00 0.64 -27.75
N TYR A 91 -11.98 -0.16 -27.39
CA TYR A 91 -11.95 -1.57 -27.73
C TYR A 91 -12.75 -2.39 -26.73
N ASP A 92 -13.69 -3.21 -27.25
CA ASP A 92 -14.35 -4.23 -26.49
C ASP A 92 -13.64 -5.57 -26.58
N TRP A 93 -13.70 -6.34 -25.52
CA TRP A 93 -13.31 -7.74 -25.54
C TRP A 93 -14.42 -8.58 -26.13
N LEU A 94 -14.10 -9.30 -27.19
CA LEU A 94 -14.98 -10.25 -27.85
C LEU A 94 -14.46 -11.68 -27.65
N GLU A 95 -15.37 -12.60 -27.39
CA GLU A 95 -15.12 -14.03 -27.50
C GLU A 95 -15.82 -14.52 -28.78
N VAL A 96 -15.05 -15.01 -29.75
CA VAL A 96 -15.52 -15.35 -31.09
C VAL A 96 -15.34 -16.84 -31.34
N TRP A 97 -16.43 -17.52 -31.56
CA TRP A 97 -16.46 -18.92 -32.01
C TRP A 97 -16.72 -18.99 -33.50
N ALA A 98 -16.03 -19.88 -34.20
CA ALA A 98 -16.17 -20.10 -35.61
C ALA A 98 -16.04 -21.59 -35.93
N ALA A 99 -16.81 -22.05 -36.90
CA ALA A 99 -16.74 -23.42 -37.42
C ALA A 99 -16.97 -23.41 -38.94
N VAL A 100 -16.47 -24.45 -39.61
CA VAL A 100 -16.80 -24.73 -41.02
C VAL A 100 -18.25 -25.16 -41.11
N ASP A 101 -19.04 -24.52 -41.98
CA ASP A 101 -20.46 -24.84 -42.23
C ASP A 101 -20.62 -25.68 -43.51
N GLU A 102 -20.18 -25.15 -44.64
CA GLU A 102 -20.27 -25.78 -45.95
C GLU A 102 -18.91 -25.94 -46.59
N THR A 103 -18.74 -27.07 -47.32
CA THR A 103 -17.53 -27.36 -48.09
C THR A 103 -17.88 -27.69 -49.55
N ASP A 104 -16.95 -27.49 -50.49
CA ASP A 104 -17.07 -27.96 -51.84
C ASP A 104 -16.86 -29.50 -51.92
N ASP A 105 -17.00 -30.06 -53.14
CA ASP A 105 -16.80 -31.49 -53.39
C ASP A 105 -15.36 -31.99 -53.12
N ALA A 106 -14.40 -31.08 -53.03
CA ALA A 106 -13.02 -31.36 -52.66
C ALA A 106 -12.76 -31.22 -51.14
N GLY A 107 -13.78 -30.89 -50.35
CA GLY A 107 -13.68 -30.72 -48.90
C GLY A 107 -13.11 -29.33 -48.45
N LYS A 108 -12.99 -28.38 -49.37
CA LYS A 108 -12.55 -27.03 -49.04
C LYS A 108 -13.71 -26.19 -48.52
N PRO A 109 -13.53 -25.48 -47.43
CA PRO A 109 -14.56 -24.61 -46.84
C PRO A 109 -15.08 -23.56 -47.84
N LEU A 110 -16.40 -23.46 -47.97
CA LEU A 110 -17.13 -22.41 -48.72
C LEU A 110 -17.74 -21.38 -47.80
N THR A 111 -18.25 -21.82 -46.65
CA THR A 111 -18.86 -20.94 -45.64
C THR A 111 -18.38 -21.30 -44.23
N LEU A 112 -18.22 -20.27 -43.42
CA LEU A 112 -17.98 -20.40 -41.99
C LEU A 112 -19.17 -19.81 -41.24
N ILE A 113 -19.54 -20.43 -40.12
CA ILE A 113 -20.53 -19.88 -39.19
C ILE A 113 -19.88 -19.65 -37.83
N GLY A 114 -20.43 -18.70 -37.07
CA GLY A 114 -19.93 -18.44 -35.74
C GLY A 114 -20.82 -17.51 -34.93
N SER A 115 -20.29 -17.16 -33.80
CA SER A 115 -20.89 -16.16 -32.92
C SER A 115 -19.81 -15.31 -32.24
N ALA A 116 -20.16 -14.07 -31.94
CA ALA A 116 -19.35 -13.17 -31.17
C ALA A 116 -20.10 -12.75 -29.90
N LEU A 117 -19.45 -12.82 -28.76
CA LEU A 117 -19.96 -12.42 -27.45
C LEU A 117 -19.10 -11.30 -26.91
N ILE A 118 -19.71 -10.18 -26.52
CA ILE A 118 -19.01 -9.11 -25.79
C ILE A 118 -18.76 -9.57 -24.36
N ILE A 119 -17.49 -9.62 -23.98
CA ILE A 119 -17.05 -10.09 -22.65
C ILE A 119 -16.29 -8.99 -21.87
N THR A 120 -16.42 -7.74 -22.27
CA THR A 120 -15.71 -6.58 -21.67
C THR A 120 -15.98 -6.47 -20.19
N ASP A 121 -17.24 -6.51 -19.77
CA ASP A 121 -17.59 -6.39 -18.34
C ASP A 121 -17.10 -7.61 -17.54
N ARG A 122 -17.19 -8.80 -18.13
CA ARG A 122 -16.64 -10.01 -17.50
C ARG A 122 -15.13 -9.89 -17.31
N LYS A 123 -14.40 -9.35 -18.29
CA LYS A 123 -12.96 -9.13 -18.21
C LYS A 123 -12.59 -8.08 -17.18
N LYS A 124 -13.31 -6.96 -17.10
CA LYS A 124 -13.11 -5.94 -16.05
C LYS A 124 -13.33 -6.52 -14.66
N MET A 125 -14.41 -7.26 -14.44
CA MET A 125 -14.69 -7.91 -13.16
C MET A 125 -13.60 -8.95 -12.78
N GLU A 126 -13.10 -9.70 -13.77
CA GLU A 126 -12.02 -10.67 -13.56
C GLU A 126 -10.72 -9.95 -13.11
N GLU A 127 -10.35 -8.85 -13.76
CA GLU A 127 -9.18 -8.03 -13.41
C GLU A 127 -9.34 -7.36 -12.02
N GLU A 128 -10.52 -6.80 -11.73
CA GLU A 128 -10.82 -6.25 -10.40
C GLU A 128 -10.75 -7.31 -9.29
N LEU A 129 -11.27 -8.51 -9.57
CA LEU A 129 -11.22 -9.62 -8.63
C LEU A 129 -9.77 -10.08 -8.36
N ILE A 130 -8.94 -10.17 -9.41
CA ILE A 130 -7.53 -10.53 -9.28
C ILE A 130 -6.82 -9.46 -8.44
N ALA A 131 -6.99 -8.17 -8.76
CA ALA A 131 -6.39 -7.08 -8.01
C ALA A 131 -6.85 -7.04 -6.54
N ALA A 132 -8.13 -7.26 -6.28
CA ALA A 132 -8.67 -7.33 -4.93
C ALA A 132 -8.12 -8.54 -4.15
N LYS A 133 -7.98 -9.70 -4.82
CA LYS A 133 -7.40 -10.91 -4.24
C LYS A 133 -5.93 -10.69 -3.87
N GLU A 134 -5.12 -10.16 -4.78
CA GLU A 134 -3.69 -9.87 -4.53
C GLU A 134 -3.52 -8.91 -3.35
N LYS A 135 -4.34 -7.86 -3.29
CA LYS A 135 -4.35 -6.92 -2.16
C LYS A 135 -4.72 -7.59 -0.84
N ALA A 136 -5.73 -8.48 -0.85
CA ALA A 136 -6.14 -9.22 0.33
C ALA A 136 -5.07 -10.23 0.80
N GLU A 137 -4.42 -10.93 -0.12
CA GLU A 137 -3.33 -11.86 0.17
C GLU A 137 -2.12 -11.15 0.76
N GLU A 138 -1.73 -9.99 0.21
CA GLU A 138 -0.63 -9.18 0.76
C GLU A 138 -0.97 -8.67 2.16
N ALA A 139 -2.19 -8.16 2.39
CA ALA A 139 -2.64 -7.74 3.72
C ALA A 139 -2.61 -8.91 4.73
N ASN A 140 -3.02 -10.10 4.32
CA ASN A 140 -2.99 -11.29 5.17
C ASN A 140 -1.56 -11.77 5.47
N ARG A 141 -0.65 -11.69 4.48
CA ARG A 141 0.77 -11.98 4.64
C ARG A 141 1.42 -11.03 5.67
N LEU A 142 1.16 -9.72 5.55
CA LEU A 142 1.64 -8.70 6.47
C LEU A 142 1.10 -8.94 7.89
N LYS A 143 -0.19 -9.27 8.02
CA LYS A 143 -0.83 -9.60 9.31
C LYS A 143 -0.21 -10.83 9.96
N SER A 144 0.06 -11.88 9.19
CA SER A 144 0.69 -13.11 9.70
C SER A 144 2.14 -12.87 10.16
N ALA A 145 2.92 -12.13 9.38
CA ALA A 145 4.27 -11.72 9.75
C ALA A 145 4.26 -10.84 11.01
N PHE A 146 3.26 -9.97 11.17
CA PHE A 146 3.06 -9.17 12.38
C PHE A 146 2.88 -10.03 13.62
N ILE A 147 1.94 -10.99 13.60
CA ILE A 147 1.66 -11.86 14.74
C ILE A 147 2.90 -12.67 15.13
N ALA A 148 3.63 -13.17 14.12
CA ALA A 148 4.86 -13.93 14.35
C ALA A 148 5.95 -13.08 15.02
N ASN A 149 6.20 -11.88 14.49
CA ASN A 149 7.18 -10.94 15.03
C ASN A 149 6.80 -10.47 16.45
N MET A 150 5.52 -10.14 16.68
CA MET A 150 5.04 -9.79 18.02
C MET A 150 5.25 -10.90 19.03
N SER A 151 4.93 -12.15 18.66
CA SER A 151 5.14 -13.30 19.56
C SER A 151 6.60 -13.43 19.94
N HIS A 152 7.51 -13.17 19.01
CA HIS A 152 8.95 -13.21 19.29
C HIS A 152 9.40 -12.05 20.18
N GLU A 153 8.99 -10.82 19.86
CA GLU A 153 9.38 -9.61 20.62
C GLU A 153 8.78 -9.59 22.05
N ILE A 154 7.63 -10.23 22.27
CA ILE A 154 7.05 -10.44 23.62
C ILE A 154 7.80 -11.55 24.37
N ARG A 155 8.14 -12.66 23.72
CA ARG A 155 8.77 -13.80 24.35
C ARG A 155 10.15 -13.48 24.91
N THR A 156 10.93 -12.68 24.22
CA THR A 156 12.30 -12.33 24.62
C THR A 156 12.37 -11.63 25.99
N PRO A 157 11.67 -10.47 26.22
CA PRO A 157 11.68 -9.84 27.53
C PRO A 157 10.98 -10.70 28.60
N LEU A 158 9.91 -11.43 28.24
CA LEU A 158 9.24 -12.31 29.17
C LEU A 158 10.15 -13.41 29.68
N ASN A 159 10.92 -14.05 28.81
CA ASN A 159 11.89 -15.10 29.20
C ASN A 159 13.00 -14.51 30.08
N ALA A 160 13.45 -13.29 29.83
CA ALA A 160 14.41 -12.61 30.67
C ALA A 160 13.85 -12.34 32.08
N ILE A 161 12.62 -11.82 32.18
CA ILE A 161 11.93 -11.58 33.45
C ILE A 161 11.83 -12.90 34.24
N VAL A 162 11.28 -13.97 33.60
CA VAL A 162 11.12 -15.27 34.25
C VAL A 162 12.45 -15.86 34.66
N GLY A 163 13.47 -15.83 33.77
CA GLY A 163 14.78 -16.38 34.03
C GLY A 163 15.50 -15.70 35.21
N PHE A 164 15.57 -14.36 35.19
CA PHE A 164 16.22 -13.62 36.27
C PHE A 164 15.42 -13.65 37.58
N SER A 165 14.09 -13.69 37.53
CA SER A 165 13.27 -13.90 38.73
C SER A 165 13.50 -15.23 39.40
N SER A 166 13.71 -16.31 38.63
CA SER A 166 13.95 -17.66 39.17
C SER A 166 15.32 -17.82 39.86
N VAL A 167 16.30 -16.99 39.50
CA VAL A 167 17.65 -17.01 40.09
C VAL A 167 17.88 -15.87 41.08
N LEU A 168 16.93 -15.00 41.30
CA LEU A 168 17.07 -13.82 42.16
C LEU A 168 17.44 -14.17 43.61
N ASP A 169 16.81 -15.23 44.16
CA ASP A 169 17.10 -15.71 45.50
C ASP A 169 18.46 -16.41 45.62
N SER A 170 19.06 -16.81 44.49
CA SER A 170 20.37 -17.45 44.42
C SER A 170 21.53 -16.48 44.28
N ALA A 171 21.24 -15.16 44.21
CA ALA A 171 22.27 -14.13 44.06
C ALA A 171 23.29 -14.19 45.20
N LYS A 172 24.57 -14.24 44.83
CA LYS A 172 25.68 -14.41 45.80
C LYS A 172 26.10 -13.11 46.45
N SER A 173 25.65 -11.98 45.95
CA SER A 173 25.97 -10.65 46.46
C SER A 173 24.80 -9.66 46.22
N GLU A 174 24.77 -8.61 47.04
CA GLU A 174 23.80 -7.52 46.88
C GLU A 174 23.98 -6.79 45.53
N LYS A 175 25.19 -6.76 44.99
CA LYS A 175 25.47 -6.22 43.67
C LYS A 175 24.80 -7.05 42.57
N GLU A 176 24.99 -8.36 42.62
CA GLU A 176 24.37 -9.30 41.65
C GLU A 176 22.84 -9.25 41.72
N ARG A 177 22.28 -9.18 42.94
CA ARG A 177 20.85 -9.02 43.15
C ARG A 177 20.30 -7.73 42.52
N LYS A 178 21.01 -6.60 42.66
CA LYS A 178 20.66 -5.35 42.05
C LYS A 178 20.73 -5.42 40.50
N GLU A 179 21.73 -6.09 39.96
CA GLU A 179 21.85 -6.29 38.50
C GLU A 179 20.65 -7.14 37.98
N TYR A 180 20.26 -8.21 38.68
CA TYR A 180 19.08 -9.02 38.27
C TYR A 180 17.79 -8.20 38.35
N LEU A 181 17.57 -7.42 39.39
CA LEU A 181 16.43 -6.53 39.52
C LEU A 181 16.38 -5.49 38.37
N HIS A 182 17.54 -4.89 38.07
CA HIS A 182 17.62 -3.94 36.96
C HIS A 182 17.25 -4.57 35.61
N ILE A 183 17.71 -5.79 35.34
CA ILE A 183 17.37 -6.55 34.14
C ILE A 183 15.86 -6.82 34.10
N ILE A 184 15.24 -7.23 35.19
CA ILE A 184 13.82 -7.52 35.31
C ILE A 184 13.00 -6.23 35.03
N GLU A 185 13.37 -5.12 35.71
CA GLU A 185 12.70 -3.84 35.54
C GLU A 185 12.78 -3.31 34.11
N HIS A 186 13.98 -3.38 33.51
CA HIS A 186 14.19 -2.96 32.13
C HIS A 186 13.31 -3.75 31.14
N ASN A 187 13.30 -5.10 31.29
CA ASN A 187 12.48 -5.94 30.39
C ASN A 187 10.97 -5.77 30.64
N ASN A 188 10.56 -5.45 31.86
CA ASN A 188 9.17 -5.12 32.18
C ASN A 188 8.73 -3.83 31.49
N GLN A 189 9.57 -2.78 31.51
CA GLN A 189 9.32 -1.53 30.79
C GLN A 189 9.22 -1.75 29.26
N LEU A 190 10.10 -2.56 28.69
CA LEU A 190 10.03 -2.93 27.27
C LEU A 190 8.73 -3.64 26.94
N LEU A 191 8.29 -4.58 27.77
CA LEU A 191 7.04 -5.33 27.55
C LEU A 191 5.82 -4.42 27.61
N LEU A 192 5.77 -3.51 28.58
CA LEU A 192 4.70 -2.50 28.69
C LEU A 192 4.64 -1.58 27.48
N GLN A 193 5.79 -1.12 26.99
CA GLN A 193 5.85 -0.33 25.77
C GLN A 193 5.30 -1.10 24.57
N LEU A 194 5.70 -2.35 24.39
CA LEU A 194 5.21 -3.22 23.31
C LEU A 194 3.68 -3.39 23.36
N ILE A 195 3.13 -3.63 24.55
CA ILE A 195 1.68 -3.76 24.74
C ILE A 195 0.96 -2.46 24.37
N ASN A 196 1.47 -1.32 24.83
CA ASN A 196 0.89 -0.01 24.49
C ASN A 196 0.94 0.27 22.98
N ASP A 197 2.05 -0.04 22.31
CA ASP A 197 2.18 0.11 20.84
C ASP A 197 1.14 -0.75 20.10
N ILE A 198 0.85 -1.97 20.59
CA ILE A 198 -0.16 -2.87 20.02
C ILE A 198 -1.58 -2.31 20.23
N ILE A 199 -1.87 -1.82 21.42
CA ILE A 199 -3.17 -1.22 21.74
C ILE A 199 -3.41 0.03 20.88
N ASP A 200 -2.40 0.89 20.74
CA ASP A 200 -2.49 2.07 19.88
C ASP A 200 -2.71 1.67 18.42
N LEU A 201 -1.96 0.69 17.90
CA LEU A 201 -2.17 0.19 16.55
C LEU A 201 -3.60 -0.36 16.36
N SER A 202 -4.11 -1.11 17.34
CA SER A 202 -5.48 -1.66 17.29
C SER A 202 -6.53 -0.55 17.26
N LYS A 203 -6.36 0.51 18.07
CA LYS A 203 -7.23 1.69 18.05
C LYS A 203 -7.17 2.45 16.73
N ILE A 204 -5.97 2.58 16.15
CA ILE A 204 -5.74 3.18 14.84
C ILE A 204 -6.48 2.40 13.76
N GLU A 205 -6.35 1.07 13.73
CA GLU A 205 -7.01 0.22 12.72
C GLU A 205 -8.55 0.22 12.84
N ALA A 206 -9.05 0.33 14.08
CA ALA A 206 -10.48 0.45 14.34
C ALA A 206 -11.03 1.87 14.10
N GLY A 207 -10.16 2.87 13.83
CA GLY A 207 -10.58 4.27 13.72
C GLY A 207 -11.09 4.87 15.03
N THR A 208 -10.73 4.28 16.17
CA THR A 208 -11.20 4.66 17.53
C THR A 208 -10.14 5.39 18.35
N LEU A 209 -9.09 5.89 17.69
CA LEU A 209 -8.06 6.68 18.38
C LEU A 209 -8.65 8.03 18.78
N GLU A 210 -8.78 8.27 20.09
CA GLU A 210 -9.28 9.52 20.64
C GLU A 210 -8.15 10.50 20.90
N PHE A 211 -8.43 11.79 20.68
CA PHE A 211 -7.54 12.92 20.98
C PHE A 211 -8.21 13.85 21.97
N VAL A 212 -7.51 14.17 23.04
CA VAL A 212 -7.97 15.12 24.06
C VAL A 212 -7.10 16.37 23.96
N ASN A 213 -7.57 17.33 23.17
CA ASN A 213 -6.85 18.58 22.98
C ASN A 213 -6.93 19.48 24.23
N SER A 214 -5.80 20.08 24.56
CA SER A 214 -5.65 21.05 25.64
C SER A 214 -4.64 22.13 25.22
N ASN A 215 -4.61 23.25 25.95
CA ASN A 215 -3.56 24.24 25.76
C ASN A 215 -2.26 23.73 26.38
N VAL A 216 -1.30 23.41 25.53
CA VAL A 216 0.01 22.87 25.91
C VAL A 216 1.05 23.98 25.82
N TYR A 217 1.72 24.27 26.92
CA TYR A 217 2.92 25.11 26.94
C TYR A 217 4.12 24.28 26.49
N LEU A 218 4.71 24.65 25.36
CA LEU A 218 5.70 23.79 24.70
C LEU A 218 7.03 23.73 25.44
N ASP A 219 7.45 24.82 26.09
CA ASP A 219 8.72 24.83 26.84
C ASP A 219 8.67 23.88 28.02
N ASP A 220 7.55 23.82 28.77
CA ASP A 220 7.39 22.83 29.83
C ASP A 220 7.47 21.39 29.33
N LEU A 221 6.84 21.13 28.19
CA LEU A 221 6.87 19.81 27.55
C LEU A 221 8.29 19.42 27.13
N MET A 222 9.04 20.36 26.53
CA MET A 222 10.41 20.12 26.10
C MET A 222 11.37 19.94 27.27
N GLN A 223 11.25 20.74 28.32
CA GLN A 223 12.03 20.58 29.54
C GLN A 223 11.75 19.27 30.27
N GLU A 224 10.50 18.80 30.25
CA GLU A 224 10.16 17.49 30.79
C GLU A 224 10.81 16.37 30.00
N LEU A 225 10.80 16.45 28.66
CA LEU A 225 11.50 15.51 27.79
C LEU A 225 13.01 15.51 28.06
N GLU A 226 13.62 16.69 28.17
CA GLU A 226 15.04 16.81 28.49
C GLU A 226 15.37 16.11 29.82
N ARG A 227 14.62 16.41 30.88
CA ARG A 227 14.80 15.77 32.20
C ARG A 227 14.65 14.26 32.15
N MET A 228 13.71 13.75 31.34
CA MET A 228 13.43 12.31 31.19
C MET A 228 14.56 11.58 30.44
N PHE A 229 15.12 12.19 29.41
CA PHE A 229 16.10 11.55 28.55
C PHE A 229 17.56 11.84 28.91
N ARG A 230 17.85 12.89 29.69
CA ARG A 230 19.21 13.24 30.13
C ARG A 230 19.96 12.07 30.81
N PRO A 231 19.39 11.31 31.77
CA PRO A 231 20.08 10.19 32.38
C PRO A 231 20.47 9.09 31.36
N LYS A 232 19.57 8.81 30.41
CA LYS A 232 19.83 7.80 29.36
C LYS A 232 20.90 8.23 28.38
N ALA A 233 20.97 9.53 28.07
CA ALA A 233 22.01 10.09 27.22
C ALA A 233 23.36 10.07 27.92
N GLU A 234 23.41 10.47 29.21
CA GLU A 234 24.62 10.46 30.03
C GLU A 234 25.19 9.05 30.20
N GLU A 235 24.36 8.04 30.41
CA GLU A 235 24.78 6.64 30.46
C GLU A 235 25.54 6.20 29.22
N LYS A 236 25.11 6.69 28.04
CA LYS A 236 25.77 6.49 26.75
C LYS A 236 26.85 7.52 26.42
N LYS A 237 27.13 8.49 27.31
CA LYS A 237 28.06 9.60 27.09
C LYS A 237 27.70 10.47 25.87
N LEU A 238 26.41 10.62 25.58
CA LEU A 238 25.89 11.50 24.54
C LEU A 238 25.56 12.87 25.12
N ALA A 239 25.88 13.94 24.38
CA ALA A 239 25.37 15.27 24.70
C ALA A 239 23.92 15.39 24.28
N LEU A 240 23.02 15.68 25.21
CA LEU A 240 21.61 15.95 24.93
C LEU A 240 21.30 17.42 25.22
N GLN A 241 20.72 18.10 24.25
CA GLN A 241 20.41 19.54 24.37
C GLN A 241 19.03 19.83 23.81
N PHE A 242 18.23 20.56 24.63
CA PHE A 242 17.03 21.25 24.14
C PHE A 242 17.46 22.61 23.58
N ASP A 243 17.11 22.87 22.31
CA ASP A 243 17.39 24.15 21.65
C ASP A 243 16.25 25.13 22.02
N ASP A 244 16.40 25.78 23.19
CA ASP A 244 15.44 26.77 23.71
C ASP A 244 15.52 28.04 22.84
N LEU A 245 14.44 28.36 22.14
CA LEU A 245 14.33 29.58 21.34
C LEU A 245 13.80 30.80 22.15
N HIS A 246 13.61 30.66 23.48
CA HIS A 246 13.05 31.68 24.36
C HIS A 246 11.74 32.28 23.86
N MET A 247 10.90 31.45 23.26
CA MET A 247 9.62 31.84 22.66
C MET A 247 8.47 31.21 23.45
N GLU A 248 7.73 32.04 24.21
CA GLU A 248 6.49 31.52 24.83
C GLU A 248 5.53 31.00 23.76
N CYS A 249 5.34 29.70 23.72
CA CYS A 249 4.52 29.04 22.70
C CYS A 249 3.50 28.09 23.33
N TYR A 250 2.22 28.42 23.11
CA TYR A 250 1.10 27.57 23.47
C TYR A 250 0.47 26.97 22.21
N VAL A 251 0.16 25.69 22.24
CA VAL A 251 -0.50 25.00 21.14
C VAL A 251 -1.74 24.24 21.67
N ASN A 252 -2.83 24.28 20.91
CA ASN A 252 -4.00 23.45 21.20
C ASN A 252 -3.80 22.06 20.59
N ALA A 253 -3.34 21.11 21.40
CA ALA A 253 -3.04 19.76 20.96
C ALA A 253 -3.24 18.74 22.11
N ASP A 254 -3.23 17.46 21.77
CA ASP A 254 -3.16 16.42 22.79
C ASP A 254 -1.72 16.27 23.30
N ARG A 255 -1.49 16.70 24.55
CA ARG A 255 -0.18 16.67 25.21
C ARG A 255 0.42 15.26 25.25
N ASN A 256 -0.39 14.24 25.52
CA ASN A 256 0.09 12.87 25.63
C ASN A 256 0.54 12.34 24.29
N ARG A 257 -0.17 12.67 23.21
CA ARG A 257 0.20 12.30 21.84
C ARG A 257 1.44 13.03 21.35
N LEU A 258 1.59 14.33 21.65
CA LEU A 258 2.83 15.07 21.39
C LEU A 258 4.02 14.45 22.12
N MET A 259 3.86 14.18 23.42
CA MET A 259 4.84 13.50 24.23
C MET A 259 5.21 12.12 23.66
N GLN A 260 4.23 11.36 23.21
CA GLN A 260 4.44 10.04 22.61
C GLN A 260 5.29 10.11 21.33
N VAL A 261 4.99 11.05 20.42
CA VAL A 261 5.78 11.24 19.20
C VAL A 261 7.22 11.63 19.55
N MET A 262 7.41 12.65 20.42
CA MET A 262 8.74 13.11 20.82
C MET A 262 9.54 12.01 21.54
N ASN A 263 8.91 11.25 22.44
CA ASN A 263 9.53 10.13 23.15
C ASN A 263 10.06 9.07 22.17
N ASN A 264 9.26 8.76 21.14
CA ASN A 264 9.67 7.79 20.12
C ASN A 264 10.88 8.29 19.32
N LEU A 265 10.86 9.55 18.89
CA LEU A 265 11.97 10.16 18.14
C LEU A 265 13.24 10.26 18.99
N LEU A 266 13.17 10.74 20.23
CA LEU A 266 14.30 10.85 21.16
C LEU A 266 14.87 9.46 21.54
N SER A 267 14.01 8.50 21.80
CA SER A 267 14.43 7.12 22.07
C SER A 267 15.20 6.52 20.88
N ASN A 268 14.71 6.74 19.67
CA ASN A 268 15.39 6.33 18.44
C ASN A 268 16.75 7.05 18.29
N ALA A 269 16.82 8.35 18.51
CA ALA A 269 18.07 9.12 18.45
C ALA A 269 19.12 8.56 19.41
N ILE A 270 18.76 8.31 20.69
CA ILE A 270 19.68 7.70 21.68
C ILE A 270 20.07 6.29 21.28
N LYS A 271 19.13 5.51 20.72
CA LYS A 271 19.36 4.13 20.31
C LYS A 271 20.37 4.01 19.18
N PHE A 272 20.26 4.89 18.17
CA PHE A 272 21.06 4.82 16.94
C PHE A 272 22.28 5.74 16.93
N THR A 273 22.53 6.49 18.00
CA THR A 273 23.76 7.28 18.19
C THR A 273 24.67 6.56 19.16
N SER A 274 25.91 6.26 18.73
CA SER A 274 26.92 5.61 19.55
C SER A 274 27.77 6.64 20.30
N GLU A 275 28.07 7.76 19.66
CA GLU A 275 28.85 8.87 20.20
C GLU A 275 28.42 10.19 19.54
N GLY A 276 28.63 11.30 20.23
CA GLY A 276 28.30 12.64 19.72
C GLY A 276 27.14 13.30 20.46
N SER A 277 26.18 13.89 19.74
CA SER A 277 25.13 14.72 20.32
C SER A 277 23.75 14.48 19.71
N ILE A 278 22.75 14.84 20.52
CA ILE A 278 21.34 14.86 20.13
C ILE A 278 20.81 16.25 20.49
N HIS A 279 20.23 16.92 19.50
CA HIS A 279 19.58 18.22 19.65
C HIS A 279 18.09 18.05 19.34
N PHE A 280 17.24 18.72 20.09
CA PHE A 280 15.80 18.69 19.81
C PHE A 280 15.16 20.01 20.18
N GLY A 281 14.01 20.28 19.55
CA GLY A 281 13.31 21.52 19.78
C GLY A 281 12.12 21.67 18.86
N PHE A 282 11.59 22.89 18.79
CA PHE A 282 10.53 23.25 17.86
C PHE A 282 10.80 24.63 17.25
N SER A 283 10.19 24.92 16.11
CA SER A 283 10.28 26.21 15.43
C SER A 283 8.95 26.53 14.74
N ARG A 284 8.64 27.83 14.63
CA ARG A 284 7.46 28.32 13.91
C ARG A 284 7.80 28.46 12.43
N LEU A 285 6.97 27.91 11.57
CA LEU A 285 7.09 28.07 10.13
C LEU A 285 6.20 29.22 9.63
N ASN A 286 6.57 29.82 8.50
CA ASN A 286 5.84 30.94 7.90
C ASN A 286 4.44 30.58 7.39
N ASN A 287 4.11 29.30 7.28
CA ASN A 287 2.84 28.77 6.80
C ASN A 287 1.80 28.47 7.90
N GLY A 288 2.02 28.97 9.13
CA GLY A 288 1.12 28.70 10.26
C GLY A 288 1.25 27.29 10.85
N MET A 289 2.40 26.65 10.67
CA MET A 289 2.72 25.35 11.25
C MET A 289 3.82 25.51 12.32
N LEU A 290 3.82 24.62 13.31
CA LEU A 290 4.96 24.37 14.19
C LEU A 290 5.70 23.15 13.66
N ARG A 291 7.01 23.23 13.56
CA ARG A 291 7.90 22.11 13.24
C ARG A 291 8.67 21.70 14.49
N PHE A 292 8.48 20.45 14.90
CA PHE A 292 9.26 19.78 15.94
C PHE A 292 10.36 18.97 15.27
N TYR A 293 11.52 18.86 15.91
CA TYR A 293 12.64 18.11 15.37
C TYR A 293 13.48 17.45 16.45
N VAL A 294 14.11 16.35 16.06
CA VAL A 294 15.15 15.64 16.81
C VAL A 294 16.30 15.38 15.83
N ALA A 295 17.44 16.00 16.07
CA ALA A 295 18.65 15.87 15.29
C ALA A 295 19.67 15.02 16.03
N ASP A 296 20.20 13.99 15.42
CA ASP A 296 21.21 13.08 15.96
C ASP A 296 22.46 13.03 15.08
N THR A 297 23.60 12.71 15.66
CA THR A 297 24.87 12.47 14.96
C THR A 297 25.14 10.98 14.70
N GLY A 298 24.11 10.15 14.66
CA GLY A 298 24.19 8.71 14.56
C GLY A 298 24.49 8.16 13.17
N CYS A 299 24.10 6.92 12.95
CA CYS A 299 24.38 6.19 11.70
C CYS A 299 23.65 6.72 10.47
N GLY A 300 22.63 7.56 10.63
CA GLY A 300 21.81 8.08 9.55
C GLY A 300 20.90 7.04 8.89
N VAL A 301 20.06 7.52 7.97
CA VAL A 301 19.11 6.71 7.21
C VAL A 301 19.48 6.76 5.72
N PRO A 302 19.67 5.59 5.06
CA PRO A 302 19.91 5.55 3.63
C PRO A 302 18.72 6.13 2.84
N GLU A 303 18.99 6.77 1.71
CA GLU A 303 17.99 7.49 0.92
C GLU A 303 16.79 6.61 0.51
N GLU A 304 17.06 5.39 0.09
CA GLU A 304 16.06 4.40 -0.33
C GLU A 304 15.07 3.98 0.77
N TYR A 305 15.41 4.25 2.04
CA TYR A 305 14.60 3.93 3.22
C TYR A 305 13.88 5.13 3.83
N ARG A 306 14.21 6.38 3.47
CA ARG A 306 13.65 7.59 4.11
C ARG A 306 12.12 7.63 4.14
N GLN A 307 11.47 7.16 3.07
CA GLN A 307 10.01 7.04 3.04
C GLN A 307 9.51 5.74 3.67
N LYS A 308 10.28 4.67 3.54
CA LYS A 308 9.87 3.33 3.99
C LYS A 308 9.89 3.17 5.51
N ILE A 309 10.75 3.91 6.24
CA ILE A 309 10.89 3.78 7.69
C ILE A 309 9.63 4.16 8.49
N PHE A 310 8.72 4.92 7.90
CA PHE A 310 7.41 5.24 8.48
C PHE A 310 6.37 4.14 8.19
N GLY A 311 6.72 3.13 7.39
CA GLY A 311 5.91 1.95 7.18
C GLY A 311 5.89 1.03 8.40
N ARG A 312 4.82 0.24 8.52
CA ARG A 312 4.69 -0.74 9.60
C ARG A 312 5.73 -1.84 9.46
N PHE A 313 6.36 -2.25 10.57
CA PHE A 313 7.32 -3.37 10.65
C PHE A 313 8.64 -3.16 9.88
N VAL A 314 8.95 -1.94 9.50
CA VAL A 314 10.19 -1.63 8.81
C VAL A 314 11.32 -1.49 9.84
N LYS A 315 12.38 -2.29 9.67
CA LYS A 315 13.64 -2.21 10.42
C LYS A 315 14.78 -2.08 9.43
N LEU A 316 15.68 -1.13 9.64
CA LEU A 316 16.92 -0.99 8.85
C LEU A 316 17.97 -2.02 9.27
N ASN A 317 17.90 -2.48 10.50
CA ASN A 317 18.80 -3.48 11.05
C ASN A 317 18.01 -4.50 11.89
N SER A 318 18.04 -5.77 11.49
CA SER A 318 17.33 -6.87 12.14
C SER A 318 17.88 -7.19 13.55
N PHE A 319 19.10 -6.79 13.84
CA PHE A 319 19.73 -7.01 15.17
C PHE A 319 19.32 -5.97 16.21
N VAL A 320 18.67 -4.89 15.81
CA VAL A 320 18.24 -3.85 16.74
C VAL A 320 16.85 -4.16 17.26
N GLN A 321 16.73 -4.28 18.59
CA GLN A 321 15.49 -4.62 19.29
C GLN A 321 14.35 -3.65 19.00
N GLY A 322 13.12 -4.16 18.80
CA GLY A 322 11.88 -3.40 18.57
C GLY A 322 11.06 -3.94 17.39
N ILE A 323 9.75 -3.75 17.39
CA ILE A 323 8.82 -4.29 16.39
C ILE A 323 8.83 -3.49 15.08
N GLY A 324 9.32 -2.25 15.06
CA GLY A 324 9.21 -1.34 13.91
C GLY A 324 7.83 -0.70 13.78
N LEU A 325 7.13 -0.49 14.90
CA LEU A 325 5.83 0.17 14.95
C LEU A 325 5.93 1.65 15.33
N GLY A 326 6.92 2.05 16.11
CA GLY A 326 6.98 3.37 16.70
C GLY A 326 6.86 4.50 15.66
N LEU A 327 7.65 4.49 14.58
CA LEU A 327 7.57 5.54 13.55
C LEU A 327 6.24 5.51 12.78
N SER A 328 5.64 4.34 12.56
CA SER A 328 4.33 4.24 11.90
C SER A 328 3.19 4.74 12.79
N ILE A 329 3.29 4.56 14.11
CA ILE A 329 2.38 5.15 15.08
C ILE A 329 2.56 6.67 15.09
N CYS A 330 3.81 7.18 15.07
CA CYS A 330 4.09 8.61 14.96
C CYS A 330 3.49 9.22 13.70
N ASP A 331 3.67 8.60 12.52
CA ASP A 331 3.07 9.07 11.27
C ASP A 331 1.55 9.17 11.38
N THR A 332 0.91 8.16 11.96
CA THR A 332 -0.54 8.17 12.15
C THR A 332 -0.98 9.27 13.11
N ILE A 333 -0.35 9.40 14.28
CA ILE A 333 -0.68 10.44 15.26
C ILE A 333 -0.52 11.84 14.63
N VAL A 334 0.58 12.09 13.94
CA VAL A 334 0.86 13.38 13.30
C VAL A 334 -0.17 13.69 12.21
N ARG A 335 -0.57 12.71 11.39
CA ARG A 335 -1.64 12.88 10.39
C ARG A 335 -2.99 13.20 11.03
N TYR A 336 -3.33 12.55 12.14
CA TYR A 336 -4.55 12.89 12.89
C TYR A 336 -4.52 14.32 13.47
N MET A 337 -3.32 14.84 13.77
CA MET A 337 -3.12 16.24 14.15
C MET A 337 -3.02 17.19 12.95
N ASN A 338 -3.37 16.75 11.74
CA ASN A 338 -3.26 17.49 10.47
C ASN A 338 -1.84 18.00 10.17
N GLY A 339 -0.84 17.21 10.53
CA GLY A 339 0.57 17.47 10.30
C GLY A 339 1.21 16.52 9.32
N GLU A 340 2.52 16.69 9.14
CA GLU A 340 3.38 15.82 8.34
C GLU A 340 4.60 15.41 9.17
N ILE A 341 5.12 14.20 8.93
CA ILE A 341 6.35 13.69 9.54
C ILE A 341 7.35 13.31 8.46
N GLY A 342 8.64 13.51 8.72
CA GLY A 342 9.68 13.20 7.76
C GLY A 342 11.04 13.05 8.40
N VAL A 343 12.04 12.72 7.54
CA VAL A 343 13.43 12.61 7.93
C VAL A 343 14.34 13.24 6.89
N GLU A 344 15.27 14.07 7.33
CA GLU A 344 16.42 14.57 6.57
C GLU A 344 17.65 13.85 7.09
N SER A 345 18.30 13.03 6.27
CA SER A 345 19.40 12.21 6.72
C SER A 345 20.28 11.76 5.56
N ASN A 346 21.56 11.49 5.89
CA ASN A 346 22.49 10.82 5.00
C ASN A 346 23.22 9.73 5.80
N LYS A 347 23.42 8.58 5.19
CA LYS A 347 24.13 7.47 5.83
C LYS A 347 25.49 7.92 6.38
N GLY A 348 25.72 7.68 7.68
CA GLY A 348 26.96 8.05 8.38
C GLY A 348 27.10 9.52 8.74
N LYS A 349 26.07 10.35 8.58
CA LYS A 349 26.09 11.79 8.88
C LYS A 349 25.00 12.23 9.88
N GLY A 350 24.35 11.26 10.53
CA GLY A 350 23.24 11.51 11.43
C GLY A 350 21.90 11.72 10.72
N SER A 351 20.87 12.02 11.51
CA SER A 351 19.50 12.25 11.02
C SER A 351 18.85 13.44 11.71
N VAL A 352 17.93 14.08 11.00
CA VAL A 352 16.99 15.04 11.56
C VAL A 352 15.58 14.49 11.29
N PHE A 353 14.99 13.91 12.31
CA PHE A 353 13.57 13.54 12.28
C PHE A 353 12.76 14.76 12.65
N TRP A 354 11.70 15.02 11.90
CA TRP A 354 10.85 16.17 12.13
C TRP A 354 9.38 15.81 11.90
N PHE A 355 8.51 16.57 12.58
CA PHE A 355 7.08 16.58 12.27
C PHE A 355 6.51 17.98 12.42
N THR A 356 5.35 18.21 11.79
CA THR A 356 4.64 19.48 11.86
C THR A 356 3.25 19.28 12.45
N ILE A 357 2.73 20.33 13.08
CA ILE A 357 1.32 20.42 13.46
C ILE A 357 0.81 21.84 13.18
N PRO A 358 -0.49 22.04 12.92
CA PRO A 358 -1.06 23.39 12.80
C PRO A 358 -0.85 24.20 14.08
N TYR A 359 -0.44 25.46 13.88
CA TYR A 359 -0.30 26.42 14.96
C TYR A 359 -1.43 27.42 14.88
N GLN A 360 -2.27 27.43 15.91
CA GLN A 360 -3.21 28.52 16.17
C GLN A 360 -2.70 29.27 17.40
N GLU A 361 -2.40 30.55 17.23
CA GLU A 361 -1.98 31.39 18.33
C GLU A 361 -3.10 31.47 19.39
N VAL A 362 -2.90 30.79 20.50
CA VAL A 362 -3.78 30.93 21.65
C VAL A 362 -3.38 32.24 22.29
N LYS A 363 -4.19 33.30 22.11
CA LYS A 363 -3.99 34.57 22.84
C LYS A 363 -4.05 34.23 24.32
N GLY A 364 -2.95 34.53 25.02
CA GLY A 364 -2.77 34.21 26.42
C GLY A 364 -3.96 34.66 27.27
N ILE A 365 -4.25 33.85 28.27
CA ILE A 365 -5.21 34.15 29.34
C ILE A 365 -4.60 35.26 30.21
#